data_a5ebbeebec5dc12626f6d60f3a132dd3
#
_entry.id   a5ebbeebec5dc12626f6d60f3a132dd3
#
_cell.length_a   1.000
_cell.length_b   1.000
_cell.length_c   1.000
_cell.angle_alpha   90.00
_cell.angle_beta   90.00
_cell.angle_gamma   90.00
#
_symmetry.space_group_name_H-M   'P 1'
#
loop_
_entity.id
_entity.type
_entity.pdbx_description
1 polymer ?
#
loop_
_entity_poly.entity_id
_entity_poly.type
_entity_poly.pdbx_seq_one_letter_code
_entity_poly.pdbx_strand_id
1 'polypeptide(L)'
;TPDNNEIRKNMKKILLYALAIFLTGGMISSCSEDKLGDSIFDTNPPARTEFDNWLLRNYVKEYNIDFKYRLEDIEANMSYNHIPAEVEKSKKLAKIIKYLWLESYDEMFDKTGVNKDFMRTYAPKVILLIGSSAINPSSSTEILGSAEEGIKVVLYKVNSIDPTDVEMLNEYYFETMHHEFAHILHQKKSYPTEYNQISAADYSSTGWQNRTELQAWKLGFVTPYAGMQPQEDFVEVIANYLVKPDGFWENMLANAGTEGAAKIQTKFDMAKEWLMASWSIDIEELRTIIIRRSENIDSILNEKMTDNE
;
A
#
# COMPACT_ATOMS: atom_id res chain seq x y z
N THR A 1 43.79 -46.10 61.28
CA THR A 1 42.78 -45.02 61.36
C THR A 1 42.91 -44.23 60.05
N PRO A 2 41.84 -44.17 59.29
CA PRO A 2 41.88 -43.45 58.03
C PRO A 2 42.20 -41.92 58.26
N ASP A 3 43.02 -41.36 57.37
CA ASP A 3 43.52 -40.03 57.46
C ASP A 3 42.32 -39.03 57.37
N ASN A 4 42.23 -38.12 58.33
CA ASN A 4 41.20 -37.12 58.41
C ASN A 4 41.08 -36.24 57.12
N ASN A 5 42.16 -36.16 56.34
CA ASN A 5 42.18 -35.46 55.06
C ASN A 5 41.45 -36.22 53.94
N GLU A 6 41.52 -37.56 53.98
CA GLU A 6 40.84 -38.38 52.98
C GLU A 6 39.33 -38.45 53.24
N ILE A 7 38.92 -38.51 54.51
CA ILE A 7 37.52 -38.39 54.90
C ILE A 7 36.91 -37.07 54.48
N ARG A 8 37.62 -35.94 54.65
CA ARG A 8 37.20 -34.61 54.27
C ARG A 8 37.09 -34.47 52.77
N LYS A 9 37.99 -35.11 52.01
CA LYS A 9 37.99 -35.07 50.53
C LYS A 9 36.82 -35.90 49.97
N ASN A 10 36.49 -37.04 50.59
CA ASN A 10 35.37 -37.87 50.21
C ASN A 10 34.02 -37.23 50.58
N MET A 11 33.90 -36.54 51.71
CA MET A 11 32.71 -35.76 52.09
C MET A 11 32.46 -34.62 51.13
N LYS A 12 33.50 -33.87 50.68
CA LYS A 12 33.35 -32.83 49.70
C LYS A 12 32.87 -33.35 48.34
N LYS A 13 33.34 -34.50 47.90
CA LYS A 13 32.86 -35.16 46.67
C LYS A 13 31.39 -35.60 46.76
N ILE A 14 31.00 -36.19 47.88
CA ILE A 14 29.62 -36.62 48.14
C ILE A 14 28.69 -35.40 48.16
N LEU A 15 29.10 -34.30 48.80
CA LEU A 15 28.33 -33.08 48.84
C LEU A 15 28.18 -32.46 47.44
N LEU A 16 29.23 -32.53 46.61
CA LEU A 16 29.22 -32.05 45.24
C LEU A 16 28.29 -32.89 44.33
N TYR A 17 28.31 -34.19 44.47
CA TYR A 17 27.41 -35.09 43.76
C TYR A 17 25.95 -34.94 44.23
N ALA A 18 25.69 -34.75 45.51
CA ALA A 18 24.36 -34.49 46.03
C ALA A 18 23.81 -33.15 45.51
N LEU A 19 24.65 -32.12 45.44
CA LEU A 19 24.28 -30.82 44.90
C LEU A 19 24.01 -30.88 43.39
N ALA A 20 24.79 -31.66 42.64
CA ALA A 20 24.59 -31.88 41.20
C ALA A 20 23.28 -32.64 40.92
N ILE A 21 22.95 -33.66 41.72
CA ILE A 21 21.69 -34.41 41.61
C ILE A 21 20.48 -33.55 41.96
N PHE A 22 20.62 -32.64 42.94
CA PHE A 22 19.56 -31.72 43.32
C PHE A 22 19.31 -30.66 42.24
N LEU A 23 20.36 -30.17 41.56
CA LEU A 23 20.27 -29.22 40.46
C LEU A 23 19.70 -29.86 39.18
N THR A 24 19.98 -31.15 38.91
CA THR A 24 19.43 -31.83 37.73
C THR A 24 18.00 -32.33 37.95
N GLY A 25 17.62 -32.70 39.20
CA GLY A 25 16.27 -33.13 39.56
C GLY A 25 15.24 -32.00 39.54
N GLY A 26 15.67 -30.74 39.72
CA GLY A 26 14.78 -29.58 39.68
C GLY A 26 14.40 -29.10 38.28
N MET A 27 15.08 -29.58 37.21
CA MET A 27 14.81 -29.13 35.85
C MET A 27 13.80 -29.98 35.05
N ILE A 28 13.32 -31.08 35.61
CA ILE A 28 12.37 -31.98 34.91
C ILE A 28 10.91 -31.77 35.36
N SER A 29 10.63 -30.81 36.23
CA SER A 29 9.27 -30.54 36.73
C SER A 29 8.60 -29.33 36.10
N SER A 30 9.17 -28.80 35.01
CA SER A 30 8.56 -27.67 34.28
C SER A 30 8.13 -28.14 32.91
N CYS A 31 6.89 -28.38 32.76
CA CYS A 31 5.99 -28.45 31.60
C CYS A 31 5.09 -29.70 31.68
N SER A 32 4.23 -29.78 32.68
CA SER A 32 2.92 -30.35 32.40
C SER A 32 2.06 -29.15 31.94
N GLU A 33 2.02 -28.89 30.66
CA GLU A 33 0.94 -28.06 30.13
C GLU A 33 -0.36 -28.78 30.49
N ASP A 34 -1.17 -28.15 31.33
CA ASP A 34 -2.55 -28.54 31.46
C ASP A 34 -3.12 -28.58 30.04
N LYS A 35 -3.70 -29.71 29.65
CA LYS A 35 -4.38 -29.78 28.35
C LYS A 35 -5.44 -28.71 28.38
N LEU A 36 -5.18 -27.63 27.65
CA LEU A 36 -6.19 -26.61 27.39
C LEU A 36 -7.40 -27.33 26.84
N GLY A 37 -8.57 -27.12 27.45
CA GLY A 37 -9.82 -27.62 26.90
C GLY A 37 -10.06 -27.06 25.50
N ASP A 38 -11.07 -27.57 24.84
CA ASP A 38 -11.48 -27.04 23.54
C ASP A 38 -11.65 -25.51 23.61
N SER A 39 -11.22 -24.78 22.55
CA SER A 39 -11.37 -23.35 22.49
C SER A 39 -12.82 -22.94 22.73
N ILE A 40 -13.04 -21.99 23.65
CA ILE A 40 -14.37 -21.39 23.86
C ILE A 40 -14.77 -20.50 22.68
N PHE A 41 -13.84 -20.15 21.80
CA PHE A 41 -14.11 -19.41 20.57
C PHE A 41 -14.37 -20.40 19.43
N ASP A 42 -15.34 -20.09 18.59
CA ASP A 42 -15.54 -20.84 17.34
C ASP A 42 -14.29 -20.65 16.46
N THR A 43 -13.52 -21.73 16.31
CA THR A 43 -12.32 -21.76 15.49
C THR A 43 -12.60 -22.15 14.03
N ASN A 44 -13.84 -22.43 13.69
CA ASN A 44 -14.21 -22.69 12.32
C ASN A 44 -14.13 -21.40 11.51
N PRO A 45 -13.41 -21.39 10.39
CA PRO A 45 -13.42 -20.21 9.51
C PRO A 45 -14.86 -19.98 9.03
N PRO A 46 -15.32 -18.71 8.98
CA PRO A 46 -16.63 -18.39 8.44
C PRO A 46 -16.76 -18.94 7.01
N ALA A 47 -17.95 -19.41 6.67
CA ALA A 47 -18.22 -19.90 5.31
C ALA A 47 -17.93 -18.79 4.29
N ARG A 48 -17.10 -19.12 3.29
CA ARG A 48 -16.77 -18.19 2.22
C ARG A 48 -17.97 -17.93 1.33
N THR A 49 -18.22 -16.66 1.03
CA THR A 49 -19.17 -16.27 0.00
C THR A 49 -18.57 -16.45 -1.39
N GLU A 50 -19.37 -16.34 -2.44
CA GLU A 50 -18.90 -16.29 -3.83
C GLU A 50 -17.85 -15.18 -4.03
N PHE A 51 -18.08 -14.00 -3.42
CA PHE A 51 -17.12 -12.90 -3.49
C PHE A 51 -15.80 -13.22 -2.77
N ASP A 52 -15.82 -13.87 -1.60
CA ASP A 52 -14.60 -14.30 -0.92
C ASP A 52 -13.79 -15.30 -1.78
N ASN A 53 -14.47 -16.20 -2.48
CA ASN A 53 -13.82 -17.14 -3.39
C ASN A 53 -13.23 -16.43 -4.61
N TRP A 54 -13.94 -15.44 -5.15
CA TRP A 54 -13.44 -14.61 -6.24
C TRP A 54 -12.18 -13.82 -5.82
N LEU A 55 -12.19 -13.20 -4.63
CA LEU A 55 -11.03 -12.50 -4.07
C LEU A 55 -9.85 -13.43 -3.84
N LEU A 56 -10.11 -14.65 -3.36
CA LEU A 56 -9.05 -15.66 -3.17
C LEU A 56 -8.34 -15.97 -4.49
N ARG A 57 -9.08 -16.11 -5.60
CA ARG A 57 -8.49 -16.41 -6.91
C ARG A 57 -7.78 -15.21 -7.50
N ASN A 58 -8.45 -14.07 -7.54
CA ASN A 58 -8.03 -12.90 -8.32
C ASN A 58 -7.08 -11.95 -7.58
N TYR A 59 -6.98 -12.04 -6.25
CA TYR A 59 -6.12 -11.20 -5.45
C TYR A 59 -5.08 -12.00 -4.66
N VAL A 60 -5.52 -12.99 -3.87
CA VAL A 60 -4.59 -13.71 -3.01
C VAL A 60 -3.67 -14.61 -3.83
N LYS A 61 -4.24 -15.48 -4.67
CA LYS A 61 -3.43 -16.43 -5.45
C LYS A 61 -2.63 -15.76 -6.56
N GLU A 62 -3.20 -14.76 -7.21
CA GLU A 62 -2.59 -14.10 -8.35
C GLU A 62 -1.56 -13.04 -7.91
N TYR A 63 -1.93 -12.17 -6.99
CA TYR A 63 -1.12 -11.01 -6.60
C TYR A 63 -0.54 -11.06 -5.18
N ASN A 64 -0.91 -12.07 -4.38
CA ASN A 64 -0.53 -12.13 -2.96
C ASN A 64 -1.03 -10.89 -2.18
N ILE A 65 -2.26 -10.47 -2.47
CA ILE A 65 -2.94 -9.33 -1.83
C ILE A 65 -4.15 -9.85 -1.05
N ASP A 66 -4.24 -9.50 0.22
CA ASP A 66 -5.44 -9.69 1.04
C ASP A 66 -6.37 -8.49 0.85
N PHE A 67 -7.49 -8.70 0.15
CA PHE A 67 -8.48 -7.66 -0.14
C PHE A 67 -9.61 -7.74 0.89
N LYS A 68 -9.63 -6.78 1.81
CA LYS A 68 -10.55 -6.70 2.94
C LYS A 68 -11.68 -5.73 2.66
N TYR A 69 -12.90 -6.22 2.62
CA TYR A 69 -14.11 -5.40 2.45
C TYR A 69 -15.02 -5.42 3.69
N ARG A 70 -14.78 -6.35 4.60
CA ARG A 70 -15.44 -6.37 5.91
C ARG A 70 -14.62 -5.55 6.88
N LEU A 71 -15.26 -4.60 7.54
CA LEU A 71 -14.61 -3.78 8.55
C LEU A 71 -14.36 -4.62 9.80
N GLU A 72 -13.10 -4.76 10.18
CA GLU A 72 -12.67 -5.32 11.44
C GLU A 72 -12.06 -4.20 12.28
N ASP A 73 -12.47 -4.04 13.55
CA ASP A 73 -12.04 -2.93 14.40
C ASP A 73 -10.51 -2.82 14.49
N ILE A 74 -9.82 -3.95 14.54
CA ILE A 74 -8.34 -4.00 14.61
C ILE A 74 -7.64 -3.46 13.35
N GLU A 75 -8.34 -3.47 12.21
CA GLU A 75 -7.77 -3.05 10.93
C GLU A 75 -7.98 -1.56 10.65
N ALA A 76 -8.84 -0.91 11.43
CA ALA A 76 -9.25 0.46 11.19
C ALA A 76 -8.60 1.42 12.22
N ASN A 77 -8.34 2.65 11.79
CA ASN A 77 -7.88 3.69 12.69
C ASN A 77 -9.01 4.13 13.62
N MET A 78 -8.92 3.76 14.91
CA MET A 78 -9.91 4.03 15.94
C MET A 78 -10.16 5.55 16.21
N SER A 79 -9.36 6.43 15.63
CA SER A 79 -9.58 7.89 15.72
C SER A 79 -10.74 8.37 14.86
N TYR A 80 -11.28 7.52 13.97
CA TYR A 80 -12.36 7.85 13.05
C TYR A 80 -13.58 6.94 13.30
N ASN A 81 -14.76 7.47 13.03
CA ASN A 81 -16.00 6.69 13.03
C ASN A 81 -16.17 6.08 11.63
N HIS A 82 -15.86 4.81 11.49
CA HIS A 82 -15.94 4.10 10.22
C HIS A 82 -17.28 3.41 10.03
N ILE A 83 -17.76 3.38 8.79
CA ILE A 83 -18.90 2.59 8.35
C ILE A 83 -18.38 1.49 7.42
N PRO A 84 -18.85 0.23 7.58
CA PRO A 84 -18.48 -0.85 6.68
C PRO A 84 -18.78 -0.54 5.21
N ALA A 85 -17.93 -1.01 4.31
CA ALA A 85 -18.18 -0.91 2.88
C ALA A 85 -19.34 -1.81 2.47
N GLU A 86 -20.23 -1.29 1.61
CA GLU A 86 -21.32 -2.07 1.01
C GLU A 86 -20.76 -3.15 0.10
N VAL A 87 -21.27 -4.37 0.22
CA VAL A 87 -20.75 -5.54 -0.51
C VAL A 87 -20.79 -5.34 -2.03
N GLU A 88 -21.88 -4.81 -2.56
CA GLU A 88 -22.03 -4.62 -4.01
C GLU A 88 -21.09 -3.52 -4.55
N LYS A 89 -20.86 -2.46 -3.77
CA LYS A 89 -19.87 -1.44 -4.10
C LYS A 89 -18.45 -2.01 -4.04
N SER A 90 -18.16 -2.81 -3.02
CA SER A 90 -16.89 -3.50 -2.85
C SER A 90 -16.57 -4.46 -4.01
N LYS A 91 -17.56 -5.22 -4.48
CA LYS A 91 -17.42 -6.10 -5.66
C LYS A 91 -17.03 -5.32 -6.90
N LYS A 92 -17.73 -4.21 -7.17
CA LYS A 92 -17.43 -3.35 -8.33
C LYS A 92 -16.04 -2.75 -8.22
N LEU A 93 -15.72 -2.16 -7.06
CA LEU A 93 -14.39 -1.56 -6.85
C LEU A 93 -13.25 -2.58 -6.94
N ALA A 94 -13.45 -3.80 -6.43
CA ALA A 94 -12.47 -4.88 -6.56
C ALA A 94 -12.18 -5.22 -8.04
N LYS A 95 -13.21 -5.34 -8.89
CA LYS A 95 -13.02 -5.55 -10.33
C LYS A 95 -12.26 -4.40 -10.98
N ILE A 96 -12.65 -3.17 -10.66
CA ILE A 96 -12.05 -1.95 -11.22
C ILE A 96 -10.57 -1.84 -10.84
N ILE A 97 -10.23 -2.07 -9.56
CA ILE A 97 -8.84 -2.04 -9.09
C ILE A 97 -8.01 -3.10 -9.81
N LYS A 98 -8.51 -4.33 -9.91
CA LYS A 98 -7.80 -5.38 -10.65
C LYS A 98 -7.55 -4.93 -12.10
N TYR A 99 -8.58 -4.49 -12.79
CA TYR A 99 -8.54 -4.16 -14.21
C TYR A 99 -7.71 -2.91 -14.53
N LEU A 100 -7.92 -1.81 -13.81
CA LEU A 100 -7.26 -0.54 -14.13
C LEU A 100 -5.87 -0.40 -13.51
N TRP A 101 -5.60 -1.08 -12.41
CA TRP A 101 -4.33 -0.93 -11.72
C TRP A 101 -3.44 -2.16 -11.87
N LEU A 102 -3.82 -3.32 -11.34
CA LEU A 102 -2.96 -4.51 -11.34
C LEU A 102 -2.66 -5.00 -12.74
N GLU A 103 -3.69 -5.25 -13.54
CA GLU A 103 -3.54 -5.76 -14.91
C GLU A 103 -2.93 -4.75 -15.90
N SER A 104 -2.97 -3.45 -15.59
CA SER A 104 -2.30 -2.45 -16.43
C SER A 104 -0.78 -2.58 -16.36
N TYR A 105 -0.24 -2.84 -15.18
CA TYR A 105 1.18 -3.14 -15.03
C TYR A 105 1.54 -4.50 -15.65
N ASP A 106 0.71 -5.52 -15.44
CA ASP A 106 0.94 -6.84 -16.03
C ASP A 106 0.98 -6.75 -17.56
N GLU A 107 0.03 -6.05 -18.18
CA GLU A 107 0.00 -5.87 -19.64
C GLU A 107 1.25 -5.14 -20.15
N MET A 108 1.70 -4.10 -19.44
CA MET A 108 2.93 -3.39 -19.82
C MET A 108 4.14 -4.33 -19.77
N PHE A 109 4.26 -5.15 -18.71
CA PHE A 109 5.37 -6.10 -18.57
C PHE A 109 5.27 -7.30 -19.49
N ASP A 110 4.07 -7.75 -19.84
CA ASP A 110 3.87 -8.84 -20.80
C ASP A 110 4.36 -8.46 -22.22
N LYS A 111 4.18 -7.21 -22.62
CA LYS A 111 4.70 -6.69 -23.89
C LYS A 111 6.23 -6.72 -23.95
N THR A 112 6.88 -6.51 -22.82
CA THR A 112 8.35 -6.50 -22.73
C THR A 112 8.94 -7.86 -22.38
N GLY A 113 8.14 -8.80 -21.88
CA GLY A 113 8.57 -10.11 -21.38
C GLY A 113 9.43 -10.06 -20.10
N VAL A 114 9.49 -8.92 -19.43
CA VAL A 114 10.29 -8.66 -18.21
C VAL A 114 9.37 -8.54 -17.00
N ASN A 115 9.83 -9.01 -15.83
CA ASN A 115 9.16 -8.82 -14.54
C ASN A 115 7.69 -9.30 -14.46
N LYS A 116 7.36 -10.45 -14.99
CA LYS A 116 5.98 -11.03 -14.97
C LYS A 116 5.32 -11.10 -13.60
N ASP A 117 6.10 -11.20 -12.52
CA ASP A 117 5.63 -11.23 -11.14
C ASP A 117 5.76 -9.87 -10.43
N PHE A 118 5.85 -8.77 -11.17
CA PHE A 118 6.13 -7.45 -10.60
C PHE A 118 5.08 -7.03 -9.58
N MET A 119 3.80 -7.01 -9.95
CA MET A 119 2.72 -6.64 -9.05
C MET A 119 2.57 -7.63 -7.90
N ARG A 120 2.72 -8.94 -8.16
CA ARG A 120 2.73 -9.95 -7.10
C ARG A 120 3.83 -9.72 -6.06
N THR A 121 4.98 -9.21 -6.49
CA THR A 121 6.14 -8.97 -5.62
C THR A 121 6.03 -7.66 -4.85
N TYR A 122 5.66 -6.58 -5.52
CA TYR A 122 5.82 -5.21 -5.02
C TYR A 122 4.52 -4.51 -4.63
N ALA A 123 3.36 -4.95 -5.11
CA ALA A 123 2.09 -4.36 -4.68
C ALA A 123 1.88 -4.46 -3.17
N PRO A 124 1.13 -3.53 -2.55
CA PRO A 124 0.72 -3.61 -1.15
C PRO A 124 0.10 -4.97 -0.85
N LYS A 125 0.32 -5.50 0.34
CA LYS A 125 -0.16 -6.84 0.69
C LYS A 125 -1.58 -6.85 1.24
N VAL A 126 -2.09 -5.68 1.61
CA VAL A 126 -3.45 -5.50 2.09
C VAL A 126 -4.09 -4.31 1.40
N ILE A 127 -5.31 -4.49 0.89
CA ILE A 127 -6.20 -3.41 0.47
C ILE A 127 -7.43 -3.49 1.38
N LEU A 128 -7.70 -2.43 2.14
CA LEU A 128 -8.84 -2.34 3.04
C LEU A 128 -9.84 -1.31 2.51
N LEU A 129 -11.10 -1.72 2.41
CA LEU A 129 -12.20 -0.84 2.01
C LEU A 129 -12.99 -0.36 3.22
N ILE A 130 -13.22 0.94 3.28
CA ILE A 130 -14.07 1.60 4.28
C ILE A 130 -15.18 2.35 3.58
N GLY A 131 -16.41 2.17 4.06
CA GLY A 131 -17.60 2.72 3.41
C GLY A 131 -17.75 4.23 3.57
N SER A 132 -17.32 4.79 4.72
CA SER A 132 -17.40 6.22 5.02
C SER A 132 -16.14 6.97 4.60
N SER A 133 -16.26 8.30 4.53
CA SER A 133 -15.10 9.20 4.52
C SER A 133 -14.33 9.14 5.85
N ALA A 134 -13.06 9.49 5.81
CA ALA A 134 -12.28 9.84 6.99
C ALA A 134 -12.00 11.35 6.98
N ILE A 135 -12.34 12.03 8.05
CA ILE A 135 -12.09 13.47 8.21
C ILE A 135 -10.96 13.65 9.21
N ASN A 136 -9.88 14.27 8.80
CA ASN A 136 -8.78 14.58 9.72
C ASN A 136 -9.28 15.58 10.78
N PRO A 137 -9.29 15.21 12.06
CA PRO A 137 -9.84 16.07 13.11
C PRO A 137 -9.04 17.36 13.34
N SER A 138 -7.78 17.39 12.91
CA SER A 138 -6.88 18.55 13.10
C SER A 138 -6.96 19.55 11.94
N SER A 139 -7.15 19.10 10.71
CA SER A 139 -7.19 19.95 9.51
C SER A 139 -8.58 20.10 8.90
N SER A 140 -9.55 19.28 9.33
CA SER A 140 -10.88 19.15 8.72
C SER A 140 -10.86 18.78 7.23
N THR A 141 -9.73 18.25 6.73
CA THR A 141 -9.61 17.76 5.36
C THR A 141 -10.11 16.32 5.27
N GLU A 142 -10.73 16.00 4.13
CA GLU A 142 -11.12 14.62 3.81
C GLU A 142 -9.88 13.82 3.40
N ILE A 143 -9.75 12.62 3.98
CA ILE A 143 -8.72 11.66 3.62
C ILE A 143 -9.37 10.66 2.66
N LEU A 144 -8.86 10.59 1.43
CA LEU A 144 -9.40 9.71 0.39
C LEU A 144 -8.76 8.32 0.43
N GLY A 145 -7.51 8.26 0.87
CA GLY A 145 -6.78 7.03 1.09
C GLY A 145 -5.60 7.25 2.01
N SER A 146 -5.04 6.18 2.51
CA SER A 146 -3.80 6.21 3.30
C SER A 146 -3.04 4.92 3.10
N ALA A 147 -1.70 4.99 3.14
CA ALA A 147 -0.89 3.79 3.25
C ALA A 147 -0.24 3.70 4.62
N GLU A 148 -0.18 2.49 5.13
CA GLU A 148 0.52 2.18 6.37
C GLU A 148 1.81 1.42 6.01
N GLU A 149 2.95 2.10 6.14
CA GLU A 149 4.30 1.55 5.95
C GLU A 149 4.53 0.80 4.62
N GLY A 150 3.81 1.16 3.55
CA GLY A 150 3.92 0.51 2.24
C GLY A 150 3.39 -0.94 2.18
N ILE A 151 2.71 -1.40 3.21
CA ILE A 151 2.17 -2.77 3.30
C ILE A 151 0.67 -2.79 3.06
N LYS A 152 -0.05 -1.80 3.58
CA LYS A 152 -1.52 -1.71 3.53
C LYS A 152 -1.96 -0.38 2.92
N VAL A 153 -2.89 -0.45 1.98
CA VAL A 153 -3.61 0.70 1.44
C VAL A 153 -5.04 0.65 1.95
N VAL A 154 -5.52 1.75 2.52
CA VAL A 154 -6.90 1.92 2.98
C VAL A 154 -7.62 2.87 2.04
N LEU A 155 -8.74 2.45 1.50
CA LEU A 155 -9.58 3.22 0.58
C LEU A 155 -10.89 3.57 1.26
N TYR A 156 -11.15 4.86 1.40
CA TYR A 156 -12.34 5.39 2.06
C TYR A 156 -13.46 5.71 1.07
N LYS A 157 -14.65 6.07 1.60
CA LYS A 157 -15.79 6.59 0.82
C LYS A 157 -16.40 5.60 -0.18
N VAL A 158 -16.16 4.30 0.02
CA VAL A 158 -16.57 3.25 -0.93
C VAL A 158 -18.09 3.23 -1.16
N ASN A 159 -18.90 3.57 -0.14
CA ASN A 159 -20.36 3.58 -0.29
C ASN A 159 -20.90 4.71 -1.19
N SER A 160 -20.06 5.70 -1.48
CA SER A 160 -20.43 6.86 -2.32
C SER A 160 -19.93 6.77 -3.76
N ILE A 161 -19.27 5.65 -4.15
CA ILE A 161 -18.72 5.55 -5.50
C ILE A 161 -19.81 5.48 -6.58
N ASP A 162 -19.54 6.16 -7.69
CA ASP A 162 -20.09 5.81 -8.99
C ASP A 162 -19.03 5.00 -9.75
N PRO A 163 -19.25 3.70 -9.95
CA PRO A 163 -18.25 2.83 -10.58
C PRO A 163 -18.05 3.10 -12.08
N THR A 164 -18.88 3.96 -12.68
CA THR A 164 -18.80 4.37 -14.09
C THR A 164 -18.16 5.74 -14.28
N ASP A 165 -17.98 6.50 -13.19
CA ASP A 165 -17.33 7.80 -13.19
C ASP A 165 -15.81 7.63 -13.01
N VAL A 166 -15.09 7.59 -14.13
CA VAL A 166 -13.64 7.41 -14.15
C VAL A 166 -12.91 8.58 -13.48
N GLU A 167 -13.41 9.81 -13.60
CA GLU A 167 -12.79 10.98 -12.98
C GLU A 167 -12.86 10.87 -11.45
N MET A 168 -14.02 10.54 -10.91
CA MET A 168 -14.19 10.26 -9.47
C MET A 168 -13.30 9.09 -9.00
N LEU A 169 -13.23 8.00 -9.78
CA LEU A 169 -12.40 6.84 -9.42
C LEU A 169 -10.92 7.20 -9.39
N ASN A 170 -10.46 8.03 -10.32
CA ASN A 170 -9.09 8.53 -10.35
C ASN A 170 -8.82 9.42 -9.13
N GLU A 171 -9.68 10.40 -8.86
CA GLU A 171 -9.54 11.32 -7.72
C GLU A 171 -9.54 10.59 -6.37
N TYR A 172 -10.46 9.63 -6.16
CA TYR A 172 -10.65 9.03 -4.84
C TYR A 172 -9.76 7.80 -4.61
N TYR A 173 -9.34 7.10 -5.65
CA TYR A 173 -8.63 5.84 -5.48
C TYR A 173 -7.33 5.74 -6.26
N PHE A 174 -7.34 5.94 -7.58
CA PHE A 174 -6.17 5.59 -8.38
C PHE A 174 -5.00 6.57 -8.20
N GLU A 175 -5.27 7.85 -7.99
CA GLU A 175 -4.22 8.81 -7.64
C GLU A 175 -3.50 8.38 -6.36
N THR A 176 -4.26 8.10 -5.28
CA THR A 176 -3.70 7.59 -4.03
C THR A 176 -2.97 6.25 -4.24
N MET A 177 -3.54 5.30 -4.97
CA MET A 177 -2.93 3.99 -5.17
C MET A 177 -1.60 4.06 -5.92
N HIS A 178 -1.51 4.89 -6.97
CA HIS A 178 -0.25 5.11 -7.68
C HIS A 178 0.76 5.89 -6.84
N HIS A 179 0.32 6.88 -6.07
CA HIS A 179 1.12 7.64 -5.13
C HIS A 179 1.79 6.71 -4.10
N GLU A 180 1.00 5.92 -3.40
CA GLU A 180 1.49 5.01 -2.37
C GLU A 180 2.37 3.90 -2.96
N PHE A 181 2.03 3.42 -4.15
CA PHE A 181 2.85 2.45 -4.84
C PHE A 181 4.21 3.02 -5.26
N ALA A 182 4.25 4.27 -5.69
CA ALA A 182 5.51 4.96 -5.97
C ALA A 182 6.37 5.12 -4.70
N HIS A 183 5.76 5.34 -3.52
CA HIS A 183 6.46 5.31 -2.24
C HIS A 183 7.08 3.93 -1.96
N ILE A 184 6.35 2.84 -2.16
CA ILE A 184 6.89 1.48 -2.01
C ILE A 184 8.11 1.26 -2.92
N LEU A 185 8.03 1.73 -4.15
CA LEU A 185 9.11 1.56 -5.12
C LEU A 185 10.37 2.36 -4.73
N HIS A 186 10.23 3.64 -4.38
CA HIS A 186 11.41 4.46 -4.05
C HIS A 186 12.04 4.13 -2.70
N GLN A 187 11.28 3.54 -1.75
CA GLN A 187 11.84 2.99 -0.51
C GLN A 187 12.74 1.78 -0.75
N LYS A 188 12.51 1.04 -1.83
CA LYS A 188 13.34 -0.12 -2.21
C LYS A 188 14.52 0.26 -3.08
N LYS A 189 14.35 1.21 -3.97
CA LYS A 189 15.41 1.76 -4.83
C LYS A 189 15.28 3.27 -4.86
N SER A 190 16.18 3.98 -4.20
CA SER A 190 16.14 5.43 -4.09
C SER A 190 16.13 6.12 -5.46
N TYR A 191 15.36 7.20 -5.58
CA TYR A 191 15.43 8.09 -6.74
C TYR A 191 16.66 9.04 -6.62
N PRO A 192 17.08 9.71 -7.72
CA PRO A 192 18.22 10.60 -7.71
C PRO A 192 18.04 11.76 -6.73
N THR A 193 19.03 12.01 -5.86
CA THR A 193 18.96 13.06 -4.82
C THR A 193 18.94 14.48 -5.39
N GLU A 194 19.41 14.66 -6.62
CA GLU A 194 19.37 15.92 -7.39
C GLU A 194 17.94 16.43 -7.58
N TYR A 195 16.95 15.52 -7.63
CA TYR A 195 15.53 15.86 -7.66
C TYR A 195 15.14 16.82 -6.53
N ASN A 196 15.64 16.58 -5.33
CA ASN A 196 15.32 17.35 -4.14
C ASN A 196 15.77 18.82 -4.24
N GLN A 197 16.69 19.14 -5.17
CA GLN A 197 17.23 20.49 -5.33
C GLN A 197 16.41 21.37 -6.28
N ILE A 198 15.56 20.77 -7.13
CA ILE A 198 14.83 21.49 -8.20
C ILE A 198 13.89 22.58 -7.62
N SER A 199 13.19 22.26 -6.55
CA SER A 199 12.30 23.19 -5.84
C SER A 199 12.64 23.35 -4.36
N ALA A 200 13.93 23.20 -3.98
CA ALA A 200 14.36 23.15 -2.57
C ALA A 200 13.92 24.35 -1.73
N ALA A 201 13.86 25.55 -2.31
CA ALA A 201 13.47 26.78 -1.62
C ALA A 201 11.95 26.87 -1.38
N ASP A 202 11.15 26.08 -2.07
CA ASP A 202 9.70 26.24 -2.12
C ASP A 202 8.94 25.15 -1.34
N TYR A 203 9.62 24.13 -0.80
CA TYR A 203 8.97 23.13 0.07
C TYR A 203 8.53 23.74 1.40
N SER A 204 7.36 23.35 1.85
CA SER A 204 6.82 23.81 3.14
C SER A 204 5.89 22.75 3.72
N SER A 205 6.31 22.14 4.84
CA SER A 205 5.59 21.04 5.49
C SER A 205 4.16 21.38 5.94
N THR A 206 3.84 22.65 6.13
CA THR A 206 2.50 23.13 6.53
C THR A 206 1.93 24.20 5.59
N GLY A 207 2.79 24.94 4.88
CA GLY A 207 2.37 26.05 4.02
C GLY A 207 1.72 25.60 2.71
N TRP A 208 1.93 24.36 2.28
CA TRP A 208 1.35 23.81 1.05
C TRP A 208 -0.19 23.87 1.04
N GLN A 209 -0.83 23.69 2.21
CA GLN A 209 -2.30 23.70 2.37
C GLN A 209 -2.94 25.05 1.98
N ASN A 210 -2.16 26.12 2.01
CA ASN A 210 -2.64 27.45 1.64
C ASN A 210 -2.38 27.83 0.17
N ARG A 211 -1.80 26.91 -0.61
CA ARG A 211 -1.51 27.13 -2.04
C ARG A 211 -2.70 26.70 -2.89
N THR A 212 -2.99 27.49 -3.91
CA THR A 212 -3.85 27.02 -5.01
C THR A 212 -3.04 26.16 -5.99
N GLU A 213 -3.70 25.37 -6.82
CA GLU A 213 -3.03 24.60 -7.89
C GLU A 213 -2.14 25.49 -8.77
N LEU A 214 -2.66 26.63 -9.23
CA LEU A 214 -1.90 27.57 -10.05
C LEU A 214 -0.64 28.09 -9.34
N GLN A 215 -0.72 28.33 -8.03
CA GLN A 215 0.44 28.74 -7.24
C GLN A 215 1.47 27.59 -7.13
N ALA A 216 1.01 26.35 -6.93
CA ALA A 216 1.86 25.18 -6.90
C ALA A 216 2.57 24.99 -8.26
N TRP A 217 1.84 25.05 -9.37
CA TRP A 217 2.41 24.91 -10.72
C TRP A 217 3.50 25.95 -11.02
N LYS A 218 3.31 27.20 -10.62
CA LYS A 218 4.31 28.27 -10.79
C LYS A 218 5.59 28.05 -9.98
N LEU A 219 5.52 27.31 -8.87
CA LEU A 219 6.66 26.92 -8.05
C LEU A 219 7.32 25.63 -8.56
N GLY A 220 6.73 24.95 -9.54
CA GLY A 220 7.23 23.70 -10.11
C GLY A 220 6.70 22.45 -9.41
N PHE A 221 5.53 22.53 -8.78
CA PHE A 221 4.83 21.39 -8.18
C PHE A 221 3.58 21.04 -8.96
N VAL A 222 3.32 19.75 -9.17
CA VAL A 222 2.13 19.28 -9.91
C VAL A 222 0.83 19.46 -9.12
N THR A 223 0.91 19.39 -7.80
CA THR A 223 -0.19 19.66 -6.86
C THR A 223 0.30 20.54 -5.70
N PRO A 224 -0.59 21.19 -4.93
CA PRO A 224 -0.20 21.83 -3.68
C PRO A 224 0.51 20.87 -2.71
N TYR A 225 0.04 19.63 -2.62
CA TYR A 225 0.58 18.60 -1.72
C TYR A 225 2.02 18.19 -2.09
N ALA A 226 2.37 18.16 -3.37
CA ALA A 226 3.75 17.97 -3.83
C ALA A 226 4.73 18.97 -3.17
N GLY A 227 4.26 20.17 -2.86
CA GLY A 227 5.05 21.19 -2.17
C GLY A 227 5.32 20.94 -0.68
N MET A 228 4.86 19.82 -0.12
CA MET A 228 5.10 19.46 1.29
C MET A 228 6.56 19.09 1.53
N GLN A 229 7.09 18.16 0.77
CA GLN A 229 8.46 17.65 0.87
C GLN A 229 8.87 16.90 -0.40
N PRO A 230 10.18 16.70 -0.64
CA PRO A 230 10.67 16.10 -1.88
C PRO A 230 10.13 14.71 -2.21
N GLN A 231 9.89 13.87 -1.20
CA GLN A 231 9.38 12.51 -1.41
C GLN A 231 7.92 12.53 -1.92
N GLU A 232 7.09 13.43 -1.34
CA GLU A 232 5.71 13.62 -1.80
C GLU A 232 5.69 14.19 -3.23
N ASP A 233 6.55 15.16 -3.52
CA ASP A 233 6.67 15.74 -4.85
C ASP A 233 7.03 14.68 -5.91
N PHE A 234 7.97 13.79 -5.58
CA PHE A 234 8.39 12.74 -6.49
C PHE A 234 7.24 11.78 -6.85
N VAL A 235 6.50 11.31 -5.85
CA VAL A 235 5.40 10.36 -6.08
C VAL A 235 4.16 11.03 -6.68
N GLU A 236 3.89 12.30 -6.34
CA GLU A 236 2.83 13.10 -6.93
C GLU A 236 3.01 13.29 -8.44
N VAL A 237 4.24 13.54 -8.89
CA VAL A 237 4.56 13.64 -10.34
C VAL A 237 4.17 12.34 -11.06
N ILE A 238 4.51 11.18 -10.49
CA ILE A 238 4.20 9.88 -11.08
C ILE A 238 2.68 9.62 -11.07
N ALA A 239 2.03 9.78 -9.91
CA ALA A 239 0.61 9.49 -9.75
C ALA A 239 -0.25 10.38 -10.65
N ASN A 240 -0.02 11.69 -10.63
CA ASN A 240 -0.78 12.65 -11.44
C ASN A 240 -0.59 12.41 -12.94
N TYR A 241 0.63 12.09 -13.39
CA TYR A 241 0.85 11.76 -14.79
C TYR A 241 0.04 10.55 -15.24
N LEU A 242 -0.08 9.52 -14.40
CA LEU A 242 -0.79 8.29 -14.75
C LEU A 242 -2.32 8.44 -14.80
N VAL A 243 -2.91 9.28 -13.93
CA VAL A 243 -4.37 9.29 -13.73
C VAL A 243 -5.08 10.53 -14.26
N LYS A 244 -4.39 11.66 -14.45
CA LYS A 244 -5.06 12.87 -14.93
C LYS A 244 -5.48 12.73 -16.39
N PRO A 245 -6.62 13.32 -16.80
CA PRO A 245 -7.14 13.19 -18.16
C PRO A 245 -6.19 13.78 -19.20
N ASP A 246 -6.42 13.42 -20.46
CA ASP A 246 -5.66 13.99 -21.59
C ASP A 246 -5.80 15.51 -21.64
N GLY A 247 -4.70 16.17 -21.98
CA GLY A 247 -4.62 17.65 -22.01
C GLY A 247 -4.40 18.30 -20.65
N PHE A 248 -4.55 17.57 -19.52
CA PHE A 248 -4.28 18.15 -18.20
C PHE A 248 -2.81 18.57 -18.05
N TRP A 249 -1.90 17.70 -18.47
CA TRP A 249 -0.45 17.94 -18.34
C TRP A 249 0.00 19.16 -19.16
N GLU A 250 -0.44 19.25 -20.41
CA GLU A 250 -0.17 20.38 -21.30
C GLU A 250 -0.76 21.69 -20.76
N ASN A 251 -2.00 21.64 -20.24
CA ASN A 251 -2.64 22.79 -19.61
C ASN A 251 -1.88 23.26 -18.37
N MET A 252 -1.45 22.33 -17.51
CA MET A 252 -0.65 22.63 -16.32
C MET A 252 0.66 23.33 -16.72
N LEU A 253 1.41 22.78 -17.66
CA LEU A 253 2.68 23.36 -18.13
C LEU A 253 2.47 24.74 -18.75
N ALA A 254 1.41 24.93 -19.54
CA ALA A 254 1.09 26.24 -20.15
C ALA A 254 0.79 27.33 -19.10
N ASN A 255 0.20 26.95 -17.96
CA ASN A 255 -0.19 27.89 -16.89
C ASN A 255 0.89 28.05 -15.80
N ALA A 256 1.85 27.12 -15.70
CA ALA A 256 2.94 27.16 -14.73
C ALA A 256 3.94 28.31 -14.97
N GLY A 257 3.92 28.92 -16.17
CA GLY A 257 4.94 29.86 -16.59
C GLY A 257 6.28 29.19 -16.91
N THR A 258 7.23 29.95 -17.44
CA THR A 258 8.48 29.39 -17.97
C THR A 258 9.28 28.63 -16.91
N GLU A 259 9.41 29.21 -15.71
CA GLU A 259 10.21 28.59 -14.63
C GLU A 259 9.50 27.38 -14.04
N GLY A 260 8.21 27.49 -13.69
CA GLY A 260 7.43 26.40 -13.12
C GLY A 260 7.34 25.21 -14.09
N ALA A 261 7.05 25.49 -15.37
CA ALA A 261 7.00 24.44 -16.40
C ALA A 261 8.34 23.73 -16.58
N ALA A 262 9.46 24.46 -16.58
CA ALA A 262 10.78 23.86 -16.68
C ALA A 262 11.09 22.95 -15.48
N LYS A 263 10.76 23.37 -14.25
CA LYS A 263 10.91 22.55 -13.04
C LYS A 263 10.06 21.28 -13.11
N ILE A 264 8.77 21.38 -13.46
CA ILE A 264 7.87 20.23 -13.57
C ILE A 264 8.39 19.25 -14.62
N GLN A 265 8.79 19.73 -15.81
CA GLN A 265 9.31 18.88 -16.86
C GLN A 265 10.60 18.17 -16.44
N THR A 266 11.52 18.86 -15.79
CA THR A 266 12.77 18.25 -15.28
C THR A 266 12.46 17.14 -14.27
N LYS A 267 11.51 17.39 -13.36
CA LYS A 267 11.07 16.39 -12.36
C LYS A 267 10.45 15.15 -13.02
N PHE A 268 9.60 15.38 -14.02
CA PHE A 268 8.98 14.29 -14.78
C PHE A 268 10.02 13.46 -15.53
N ASP A 269 10.96 14.10 -16.21
CA ASP A 269 12.01 13.39 -16.95
C ASP A 269 12.86 12.54 -16.00
N MET A 270 13.23 13.04 -14.82
CA MET A 270 13.96 12.29 -13.80
C MET A 270 13.14 11.10 -13.26
N ALA A 271 11.84 11.30 -13.00
CA ALA A 271 10.95 10.22 -12.55
C ALA A 271 10.79 9.13 -13.63
N LYS A 272 10.61 9.53 -14.89
CA LYS A 272 10.52 8.63 -16.04
C LYS A 272 11.80 7.81 -16.22
N GLU A 273 12.97 8.45 -16.19
CA GLU A 273 14.26 7.77 -16.28
C GLU A 273 14.48 6.79 -15.13
N TRP A 274 14.13 7.19 -13.90
CA TRP A 274 14.26 6.33 -12.74
C TRP A 274 13.32 5.11 -12.81
N LEU A 275 12.07 5.29 -13.20
CA LEU A 275 11.10 4.20 -13.38
C LEU A 275 11.61 3.19 -14.42
N MET A 276 12.11 3.67 -15.55
CA MET A 276 12.65 2.82 -16.60
C MET A 276 13.93 2.10 -16.13
N ALA A 277 14.90 2.83 -15.61
CA ALA A 277 16.21 2.27 -15.25
C ALA A 277 16.15 1.33 -14.04
N SER A 278 15.33 1.67 -13.03
CA SER A 278 15.25 0.89 -11.80
C SER A 278 14.26 -0.27 -11.88
N TRP A 279 13.16 -0.08 -12.62
CA TRP A 279 12.01 -0.98 -12.56
C TRP A 279 11.58 -1.54 -13.91
N SER A 280 12.14 -1.03 -15.01
CA SER A 280 11.70 -1.32 -16.39
C SER A 280 10.23 -0.90 -16.62
N ILE A 281 9.77 0.13 -15.93
CA ILE A 281 8.45 0.72 -16.10
C ILE A 281 8.55 1.84 -17.13
N ASP A 282 7.88 1.66 -18.27
CA ASP A 282 7.60 2.73 -19.22
C ASP A 282 6.32 3.44 -18.79
N ILE A 283 6.48 4.62 -18.19
CA ILE A 283 5.35 5.38 -17.63
C ILE A 283 4.40 5.89 -18.72
N GLU A 284 4.89 6.17 -19.94
CA GLU A 284 4.07 6.62 -21.07
C GLU A 284 3.23 5.48 -21.64
N GLU A 285 3.83 4.30 -21.79
CA GLU A 285 3.10 3.10 -22.18
C GLU A 285 2.08 2.70 -21.11
N LEU A 286 2.47 2.73 -19.83
CA LEU A 286 1.57 2.43 -18.72
C LEU A 286 0.36 3.37 -18.71
N ARG A 287 0.58 4.70 -18.87
CA ARG A 287 -0.51 5.66 -19.01
C ARG A 287 -1.42 5.32 -20.18
N THR A 288 -0.87 5.02 -21.35
CA THR A 288 -1.65 4.64 -22.54
C THR A 288 -2.55 3.43 -22.26
N ILE A 289 -2.03 2.42 -21.56
CA ILE A 289 -2.79 1.24 -21.16
C ILE A 289 -3.91 1.62 -20.19
N ILE A 290 -3.63 2.43 -19.16
CA ILE A 290 -4.61 2.86 -18.15
C ILE A 290 -5.76 3.63 -18.82
N ILE A 291 -5.46 4.62 -19.66
CA ILE A 291 -6.48 5.41 -20.35
C ILE A 291 -7.36 4.52 -21.23
N ARG A 292 -6.78 3.69 -22.08
CA ARG A 292 -7.52 2.76 -22.92
C ARG A 292 -8.41 1.80 -22.14
N ARG A 293 -7.93 1.30 -20.98
CA ARG A 293 -8.72 0.45 -20.09
C ARG A 293 -9.84 1.20 -19.41
N SER A 294 -9.63 2.45 -19.02
CA SER A 294 -10.65 3.28 -18.39
C SER A 294 -11.86 3.55 -19.32
N GLU A 295 -11.63 3.68 -20.63
CA GLU A 295 -12.68 3.81 -21.63
C GLU A 295 -13.57 2.56 -21.75
N ASN A 296 -13.11 1.40 -21.28
CA ASN A 296 -13.80 0.12 -21.37
C ASN A 296 -14.29 -0.42 -20.03
N ILE A 297 -14.38 0.44 -19.01
CA ILE A 297 -14.73 0.03 -17.63
C ILE A 297 -16.09 -0.66 -17.53
N ASP A 298 -17.06 -0.25 -18.34
CA ASP A 298 -18.40 -0.81 -18.36
C ASP A 298 -18.41 -2.30 -18.71
N SER A 299 -17.48 -2.77 -19.52
CA SER A 299 -17.41 -4.18 -19.92
C SER A 299 -17.16 -5.07 -18.72
N ILE A 300 -16.22 -4.71 -17.84
CA ILE A 300 -15.87 -5.50 -16.66
C ILE A 300 -16.92 -5.45 -15.55
N LEU A 301 -17.64 -4.33 -15.45
CA LEU A 301 -18.70 -4.19 -14.45
C LEU A 301 -19.85 -5.15 -14.70
N ASN A 302 -20.12 -5.47 -15.97
CA ASN A 302 -21.19 -6.38 -16.38
C ASN A 302 -20.79 -7.86 -16.34
N GLU A 303 -19.50 -8.18 -16.20
CA GLU A 303 -19.04 -9.56 -16.03
C GLU A 303 -19.54 -10.17 -14.74
N LYS A 304 -20.00 -11.43 -14.78
CA LYS A 304 -20.38 -12.15 -13.56
C LYS A 304 -19.12 -12.62 -12.81
N MET A 305 -19.14 -12.52 -11.50
CA MET A 305 -18.15 -13.17 -10.64
C MET A 305 -18.46 -14.68 -10.59
N THR A 306 -18.13 -15.42 -11.65
CA THR A 306 -18.42 -16.86 -11.73
C THR A 306 -17.33 -17.69 -11.08
N ASP A 307 -17.71 -18.88 -10.56
CA ASP A 307 -16.78 -19.85 -9.97
C ASP A 307 -15.96 -20.62 -11.03
N ASN A 308 -16.19 -20.34 -12.32
CA ASN A 308 -15.61 -21.09 -13.44
C ASN A 308 -14.52 -20.24 -14.13
N GLU A 309 -13.33 -20.19 -13.51
CA GLU A 309 -12.04 -20.08 -14.24
C GLU A 309 -10.89 -20.34 -13.28
#